data_a86406613d0a62ee2dbea261865a3819
#
_entry.id   a86406613d0a62ee2dbea261865a3819
#
_cell.length_a   1.000
_cell.length_b   1.000
_cell.length_c   1.000
_cell.angle_alpha   90.00
_cell.angle_beta   90.00
_cell.angle_gamma   90.00
#
_symmetry.space_group_name_H-M   'P 1'
#
loop_
_entity.id
_entity.type
_entity.pdbx_description
1 polymer ?
#
loop_
_entity_poly.entity_id
_entity_poly.type
_entity_poly.pdbx_seq_one_letter_code
_entity_poly.pdbx_strand_id
1 'polypeptide(L)'
;MVSLGLYGGTVALLNFISFAEKVAPGIMSSWESSWFVLGFFFMLAGAAHFTVKKDFVNIYPSRGSWGFWYLPGSAEFHVEWTGVAELVGGFWLLLGGISNLGLFTLPSVLGNVMQDGATALLLLTIAVTPANIYMLTHGAKLPIDGPQVPINFHFIRLAIQCLLFSMFYKISIM
;
A
#
# COMPACT_ATOMS: atom_id res chain seq x y z
N MET A 1 -0.74 2.34 -19.86
CA MET A 1 -1.97 3.11 -19.53
C MET A 1 -2.32 3.04 -18.04
N VAL A 2 -2.37 1.84 -17.40
CA VAL A 2 -2.71 1.72 -15.96
C VAL A 2 -1.79 2.56 -15.06
N SER A 3 -0.47 2.51 -15.27
CA SER A 3 0.50 3.29 -14.47
C SER A 3 0.29 4.81 -14.60
N LEU A 4 -0.07 5.30 -15.79
CA LEU A 4 -0.41 6.71 -16.01
C LEU A 4 -1.71 7.08 -15.29
N GLY A 5 -2.69 6.17 -15.27
CA GLY A 5 -3.93 6.36 -14.52
C GLY A 5 -3.69 6.43 -13.02
N LEU A 6 -2.83 5.56 -12.48
CA LEU A 6 -2.44 5.59 -11.06
C LEU A 6 -1.73 6.89 -10.71
N TYR A 7 -0.75 7.31 -11.51
CA TYR A 7 -0.06 8.57 -11.31
C TYR A 7 -1.01 9.76 -11.35
N GLY A 8 -1.80 9.88 -12.43
CA GLY A 8 -2.76 10.97 -12.59
C GLY A 8 -3.82 11.00 -11.49
N GLY A 9 -4.36 9.85 -11.10
CA GLY A 9 -5.32 9.72 -10.01
C GLY A 9 -4.73 10.14 -8.66
N THR A 10 -3.49 9.73 -8.37
CA THR A 10 -2.78 10.13 -7.14
C THR A 10 -2.54 11.63 -7.10
N VAL A 11 -2.05 12.23 -8.18
CA VAL A 11 -1.83 13.68 -8.28
C VAL A 11 -3.16 14.44 -8.13
N ALA A 12 -4.24 13.98 -8.75
CA ALA A 12 -5.56 14.59 -8.61
C ALA A 12 -6.07 14.56 -7.16
N LEU A 13 -5.88 13.44 -6.46
CA LEU A 13 -6.25 13.31 -5.04
C LEU A 13 -5.41 14.25 -4.15
N LEU A 14 -4.10 14.33 -4.36
CA LEU A 14 -3.24 15.24 -3.61
C LEU A 14 -3.64 16.69 -3.81
N ASN A 15 -3.96 17.10 -5.04
CA ASN A 15 -4.45 18.45 -5.33
C ASN A 15 -5.81 18.70 -4.68
N PHE A 16 -6.71 17.73 -4.71
CA PHE A 16 -8.02 17.82 -4.05
C PHE A 16 -7.88 17.99 -2.53
N ILE A 17 -7.04 17.17 -1.86
CA ILE A 17 -6.75 17.28 -0.42
C ILE A 17 -6.22 18.68 -0.10
N SER A 18 -5.25 19.16 -0.89
CA SER A 18 -4.66 20.49 -0.69
C SER A 18 -5.68 21.62 -0.91
N PHE A 19 -6.58 21.47 -1.88
CA PHE A 19 -7.67 22.43 -2.11
C PHE A 19 -8.68 22.40 -0.95
N ALA A 20 -9.10 21.20 -0.52
CA ALA A 20 -10.05 21.04 0.58
C ALA A 20 -9.52 21.66 1.88
N GLU A 21 -8.21 21.50 2.18
CA GLU A 21 -7.58 22.14 3.35
C GLU A 21 -7.58 23.66 3.25
N LYS A 22 -7.43 24.23 2.05
CA LYS A 22 -7.54 25.70 1.85
C LYS A 22 -8.95 26.24 2.07
N VAL A 23 -9.98 25.48 1.67
CA VAL A 23 -11.39 25.87 1.78
C VAL A 23 -11.90 25.70 3.22
N ALA A 24 -11.47 24.63 3.87
CA ALA A 24 -11.90 24.28 5.23
C ALA A 24 -10.68 23.83 6.06
N PRO A 25 -9.89 24.78 6.58
CA PRO A 25 -8.69 24.50 7.35
C PRO A 25 -8.97 23.60 8.56
N GLY A 26 -8.15 22.58 8.76
CA GLY A 26 -8.24 21.65 9.88
C GLY A 26 -9.10 20.39 9.61
N ILE A 27 -9.92 20.36 8.56
CA ILE A 27 -10.71 19.16 8.23
C ILE A 27 -9.81 18.06 7.71
N MET A 28 -8.98 18.36 6.72
CA MET A 28 -8.09 17.36 6.13
C MET A 28 -6.98 16.95 7.10
N SER A 29 -6.39 17.89 7.82
CA SER A 29 -5.35 17.57 8.80
C SER A 29 -5.87 16.71 9.96
N SER A 30 -7.10 16.93 10.42
CA SER A 30 -7.74 16.08 11.43
C SER A 30 -7.99 14.67 10.91
N TRP A 31 -8.37 14.53 9.64
CA TRP A 31 -8.54 13.23 9.00
C TRP A 31 -7.18 12.55 8.75
N GLU A 32 -6.20 13.28 8.23
CA GLU A 32 -4.83 12.78 8.00
C GLU A 32 -4.18 12.24 9.29
N SER A 33 -4.46 12.86 10.44
CA SER A 33 -3.93 12.41 11.73
C SER A 33 -4.40 11.02 12.16
N SER A 34 -5.47 10.50 11.58
CA SER A 34 -5.98 9.14 11.85
C SER A 34 -5.40 8.04 10.93
N TRP A 35 -4.63 8.41 9.90
CA TRP A 35 -4.19 7.46 8.87
C TRP A 35 -3.17 6.43 9.35
N PHE A 36 -2.54 6.65 10.50
CA PHE A 36 -1.65 5.66 11.11
C PHE A 36 -2.36 4.32 11.39
N VAL A 37 -3.69 4.32 11.52
CA VAL A 37 -4.51 3.10 11.69
C VAL A 37 -4.35 2.15 10.49
N LEU A 38 -3.99 2.66 9.30
CA LEU A 38 -3.64 1.82 8.16
C LEU A 38 -2.52 0.83 8.49
N GLY A 39 -1.61 1.18 9.40
CA GLY A 39 -0.55 0.28 9.85
C GLY A 39 -1.08 -1.05 10.37
N PHE A 40 -2.18 -1.04 11.12
CA PHE A 40 -2.82 -2.27 11.58
C PHE A 40 -3.32 -3.15 10.43
N PHE A 41 -3.96 -2.55 9.42
CA PHE A 41 -4.44 -3.30 8.26
C PHE A 41 -3.29 -3.86 7.41
N PHE A 42 -2.19 -3.11 7.28
CA PHE A 42 -1.00 -3.61 6.58
C PHE A 42 -0.31 -4.74 7.36
N MET A 43 -0.31 -4.70 8.70
CA MET A 43 0.18 -5.83 9.50
C MET A 43 -0.67 -7.09 9.28
N LEU A 44 -2.00 -6.96 9.21
CA LEU A 44 -2.89 -8.08 8.90
C LEU A 44 -2.63 -8.62 7.48
N ALA A 45 -2.46 -7.73 6.50
CA ALA A 45 -2.13 -8.10 5.12
C ALA A 45 -0.77 -8.80 5.06
N GLY A 46 0.24 -8.28 5.75
CA GLY A 46 1.57 -8.90 5.84
C GLY A 46 1.52 -10.31 6.44
N ALA A 47 0.73 -10.50 7.51
CA ALA A 47 0.51 -11.83 8.09
C ALA A 47 -0.19 -12.79 7.10
N ALA A 48 -1.10 -12.28 6.28
CA ALA A 48 -1.79 -13.06 5.26
C ALA A 48 -0.82 -13.62 4.20
N HIS A 49 0.29 -12.94 3.89
CA HIS A 49 1.33 -13.46 2.98
C HIS A 49 1.91 -14.81 3.44
N PHE A 50 1.88 -15.09 4.73
CA PHE A 50 2.37 -16.36 5.28
C PHE A 50 1.26 -17.38 5.47
N THR A 51 0.05 -16.96 5.83
CA THR A 51 -1.07 -17.85 6.13
C THR A 51 -1.78 -18.38 4.88
N VAL A 52 -1.89 -17.53 3.84
CA VAL A 52 -2.48 -17.89 2.53
C VAL A 52 -1.49 -17.66 1.39
N LYS A 53 -0.25 -18.05 1.61
CA LYS A 53 0.89 -17.81 0.71
C LYS A 53 0.63 -18.22 -0.74
N LYS A 54 -0.03 -19.35 -0.96
CA LYS A 54 -0.34 -19.86 -2.32
C LYS A 54 -1.18 -18.88 -3.12
N ASP A 55 -2.11 -18.19 -2.48
CA ASP A 55 -2.97 -17.21 -3.13
C ASP A 55 -2.17 -15.99 -3.59
N PHE A 56 -1.23 -15.51 -2.77
CA PHE A 56 -0.34 -14.40 -3.14
C PHE A 56 0.64 -14.80 -4.24
N VAL A 57 1.17 -16.03 -4.22
CA VAL A 57 2.01 -16.55 -5.30
C VAL A 57 1.26 -16.60 -6.63
N ASN A 58 -0.04 -16.92 -6.61
CA ASN A 58 -0.87 -16.97 -7.81
C ASN A 58 -1.02 -15.61 -8.52
N ILE A 59 -0.97 -14.52 -7.79
CA ILE A 59 -1.08 -13.16 -8.35
C ILE A 59 0.28 -12.54 -8.68
N TYR A 60 1.39 -13.20 -8.35
CA TYR A 60 2.71 -12.73 -8.75
C TYR A 60 2.90 -12.92 -10.26
N PRO A 61 3.34 -11.89 -11.02
CA PRO A 61 3.49 -12.01 -12.46
C PRO A 61 4.47 -13.11 -12.84
N SER A 62 4.06 -14.01 -13.72
CA SER A 62 4.92 -15.07 -14.22
C SER A 62 6.07 -14.50 -15.07
N ARG A 63 7.19 -15.22 -15.11
CA ARG A 63 8.35 -14.82 -15.89
C ARG A 63 8.00 -14.64 -17.36
N GLY A 64 8.36 -13.51 -17.94
CA GLY A 64 8.03 -13.13 -19.32
C GLY A 64 6.68 -12.42 -19.48
N SER A 65 5.91 -12.21 -18.39
CA SER A 65 4.67 -11.43 -18.46
C SER A 65 4.91 -10.07 -19.11
N TRP A 66 4.00 -9.63 -19.94
CA TRP A 66 4.08 -8.39 -20.76
C TRP A 66 5.33 -8.29 -21.64
N GLY A 67 6.11 -9.37 -21.82
CA GLY A 67 7.35 -9.41 -22.62
C GLY A 67 8.60 -8.84 -21.92
N PHE A 68 8.47 -8.32 -20.69
CA PHE A 68 9.59 -7.68 -19.98
C PHE A 68 9.74 -8.09 -18.50
N TRP A 69 8.83 -8.89 -17.93
CA TRP A 69 8.89 -9.26 -16.53
C TRP A 69 9.88 -10.40 -16.29
N TYR A 70 11.10 -10.06 -15.87
CA TYR A 70 12.19 -11.00 -15.62
C TYR A 70 12.90 -10.72 -14.29
N LEU A 71 12.14 -10.42 -13.22
CA LEU A 71 12.75 -10.20 -11.92
C LEU A 71 13.46 -11.47 -11.42
N PRO A 72 14.66 -11.34 -10.80
CA PRO A 72 15.36 -12.45 -10.18
C PRO A 72 14.62 -12.91 -8.92
N GLY A 73 14.78 -14.18 -8.56
CA GLY A 73 14.12 -14.79 -7.41
C GLY A 73 12.84 -15.54 -7.79
N SER A 74 12.33 -16.31 -6.84
CA SER A 74 11.06 -17.02 -7.00
C SER A 74 9.87 -16.15 -6.60
N ALA A 75 8.66 -16.52 -7.04
CA ALA A 75 7.44 -15.86 -6.61
C ALA A 75 7.25 -15.94 -5.09
N GLU A 76 7.59 -17.08 -4.49
CA GLU A 76 7.54 -17.31 -3.04
C GLU A 76 8.46 -16.33 -2.29
N PHE A 77 9.69 -16.14 -2.78
CA PHE A 77 10.63 -15.17 -2.20
C PHE A 77 10.04 -13.76 -2.22
N HIS A 78 9.45 -13.36 -3.36
CA HIS A 78 8.85 -12.04 -3.47
C HIS A 78 7.63 -11.86 -2.57
N VAL A 79 6.80 -12.89 -2.43
CA VAL A 79 5.65 -12.89 -1.50
C VAL A 79 6.12 -12.79 -0.04
N GLU A 80 7.17 -13.51 0.34
CA GLU A 80 7.67 -13.49 1.71
C GLU A 80 8.26 -12.13 2.11
N TRP A 81 9.18 -11.58 1.30
CA TRP A 81 9.80 -10.31 1.67
C TRP A 81 8.79 -9.15 1.65
N THR A 82 7.80 -9.17 0.76
CA THR A 82 6.73 -8.15 0.76
C THR A 82 5.85 -8.29 2.00
N GLY A 83 5.54 -9.51 2.44
CA GLY A 83 4.85 -9.76 3.70
C GLY A 83 5.62 -9.23 4.92
N VAL A 84 6.94 -9.45 4.98
CA VAL A 84 7.79 -8.88 6.04
C VAL A 84 7.78 -7.35 5.97
N ALA A 85 7.90 -6.77 4.78
CA ALA A 85 7.89 -5.32 4.60
C ALA A 85 6.55 -4.69 5.02
N GLU A 86 5.42 -5.35 4.76
CA GLU A 86 4.09 -4.93 5.23
C GLU A 86 3.98 -4.99 6.76
N LEU A 87 4.47 -6.06 7.38
CA LEU A 87 4.48 -6.20 8.84
C LEU A 87 5.31 -5.10 9.49
N VAL A 88 6.54 -4.90 9.03
CA VAL A 88 7.47 -3.92 9.62
C VAL A 88 7.00 -2.49 9.36
N GLY A 89 6.65 -2.16 8.10
CA GLY A 89 6.17 -0.83 7.73
C GLY A 89 4.85 -0.48 8.43
N GLY A 90 3.92 -1.45 8.51
CA GLY A 90 2.66 -1.31 9.23
C GLY A 90 2.86 -1.11 10.72
N PHE A 91 3.76 -1.88 11.33
CA PHE A 91 4.09 -1.75 12.74
C PHE A 91 4.69 -0.35 13.06
N TRP A 92 5.62 0.13 12.26
CA TRP A 92 6.23 1.45 12.45
C TRP A 92 5.23 2.58 12.26
N LEU A 93 4.39 2.50 11.24
CA LEU A 93 3.34 3.48 11.00
C LEU A 93 2.38 3.55 12.21
N LEU A 94 1.92 2.39 12.69
CA LEU A 94 1.00 2.30 13.83
C LEU A 94 1.65 2.78 15.12
N LEU A 95 2.87 2.32 15.41
CA LEU A 95 3.63 2.67 16.61
C LEU A 95 3.87 4.19 16.70
N GLY A 96 4.34 4.78 15.61
CA GLY A 96 4.60 6.22 15.52
C GLY A 96 3.31 7.04 15.67
N GLY A 97 2.21 6.60 15.04
CA GLY A 97 0.92 7.28 15.18
C GLY A 97 0.37 7.22 16.60
N ILE A 98 0.47 6.08 17.29
CA ILE A 98 0.04 5.96 18.70
C ILE A 98 0.92 6.83 19.60
N SER A 99 2.23 6.89 19.35
CA SER A 99 3.13 7.80 20.08
C SER A 99 2.74 9.26 19.89
N ASN A 100 2.36 9.67 18.69
CA ASN A 100 1.90 11.03 18.39
C ASN A 100 0.58 11.39 19.12
N LEU A 101 -0.22 10.39 19.51
CA LEU A 101 -1.39 10.60 20.37
C LEU A 101 -1.01 10.84 21.85
N GLY A 102 0.28 10.77 22.19
CA GLY A 102 0.75 11.00 23.57
C GLY A 102 0.54 9.84 24.54
N LEU A 103 0.18 8.64 24.04
CA LEU A 103 -0.02 7.46 24.87
C LEU A 103 1.30 6.93 25.47
N PHE A 104 2.41 7.16 24.77
CA PHE A 104 3.77 6.90 25.23
C PHE A 104 4.77 7.71 24.41
N THR A 105 6.02 7.80 24.89
CA THR A 105 7.09 8.50 24.17
C THR A 105 8.09 7.48 23.62
N LEU A 106 8.42 7.62 22.33
CA LEU A 106 9.48 6.82 21.71
C LEU A 106 10.86 7.42 22.05
N PRO A 107 11.89 6.58 22.20
CA PRO A 107 13.26 7.06 22.30
C PRO A 107 13.63 7.91 21.08
N SER A 108 14.34 9.02 21.30
CA SER A 108 14.74 9.95 20.22
C SER A 108 15.59 9.27 19.12
N VAL A 109 16.27 8.17 19.44
CA VAL A 109 17.06 7.38 18.49
C VAL A 109 16.19 6.74 17.38
N LEU A 110 14.89 6.55 17.64
CA LEU A 110 13.97 5.99 16.65
C LEU A 110 13.47 7.05 15.65
N GLY A 111 13.80 8.32 15.86
CA GLY A 111 13.45 9.39 14.92
C GLY A 111 11.96 9.47 14.58
N ASN A 112 11.64 9.58 13.32
CA ASN A 112 10.29 9.77 12.79
C ASN A 112 9.68 8.45 12.30
N VAL A 113 9.54 7.44 13.18
CA VAL A 113 9.08 6.09 12.81
C VAL A 113 7.75 6.06 12.04
N MET A 114 6.85 7.02 12.29
CA MET A 114 5.60 7.12 11.54
C MET A 114 5.86 7.44 10.06
N GLN A 115 6.71 8.44 9.80
CA GLN A 115 7.09 8.85 8.45
C GLN A 115 7.89 7.75 7.74
N ASP A 116 8.81 7.10 8.46
CA ASP A 116 9.61 5.99 7.93
C ASP A 116 8.73 4.79 7.57
N GLY A 117 7.76 4.45 8.43
CA GLY A 117 6.77 3.41 8.16
C GLY A 117 5.91 3.74 6.93
N ALA A 118 5.44 4.98 6.83
CA ALA A 118 4.67 5.44 5.67
C ALA A 118 5.50 5.41 4.38
N THR A 119 6.77 5.83 4.44
CA THR A 119 7.69 5.76 3.30
C THR A 119 7.92 4.32 2.85
N ALA A 120 8.17 3.41 3.79
CA ALA A 120 8.35 2.00 3.48
C ALA A 120 7.09 1.41 2.83
N LEU A 121 5.90 1.71 3.35
CA LEU A 121 4.64 1.24 2.78
C LEU A 121 4.32 1.89 1.43
N LEU A 122 4.69 3.14 1.20
CA LEU A 122 4.57 3.79 -0.11
C LEU A 122 5.41 3.06 -1.15
N LEU A 123 6.70 2.85 -0.86
CA LEU A 123 7.61 2.13 -1.76
C LEU A 123 7.15 0.70 -2.02
N LEU A 124 6.69 0.02 -0.97
CA LEU A 124 6.14 -1.32 -1.09
C LEU A 124 4.88 -1.35 -1.97
N THR A 125 3.94 -0.44 -1.77
CA THR A 125 2.71 -0.35 -2.56
C THR A 125 3.01 -0.11 -4.04
N ILE A 126 4.05 0.68 -4.34
CA ILE A 126 4.57 0.83 -5.71
C ILE A 126 5.13 -0.50 -6.22
N ALA A 127 5.96 -1.18 -5.42
CA ALA A 127 6.61 -2.43 -5.81
C ALA A 127 5.62 -3.58 -6.07
N VAL A 128 4.47 -3.64 -5.36
CA VAL A 128 3.44 -4.67 -5.56
C VAL A 128 2.39 -4.29 -6.62
N THR A 129 2.45 -3.08 -7.17
CA THR A 129 1.55 -2.64 -8.26
C THR A 129 1.50 -3.63 -9.43
N PRO A 130 2.61 -4.23 -9.90
CA PRO A 130 2.58 -5.24 -10.96
C PRO A 130 1.66 -6.43 -10.66
N ALA A 131 1.57 -6.90 -9.42
CA ALA A 131 0.64 -7.98 -9.04
C ALA A 131 -0.83 -7.56 -9.24
N ASN A 132 -1.19 -6.33 -8.88
CA ASN A 132 -2.53 -5.78 -9.13
C ASN A 132 -2.84 -5.66 -10.63
N ILE A 133 -1.85 -5.26 -11.43
CA ILE A 133 -1.99 -5.19 -12.90
C ILE A 133 -2.10 -6.61 -13.49
N TYR A 134 -1.35 -7.58 -12.95
CA TYR A 134 -1.37 -8.97 -13.41
C TYR A 134 -2.75 -9.61 -13.20
N MET A 135 -3.38 -9.36 -12.05
CA MET A 135 -4.76 -9.80 -11.82
C MET A 135 -5.74 -9.25 -12.88
N LEU A 136 -5.58 -7.97 -13.28
CA LEU A 136 -6.42 -7.35 -14.30
C LEU A 136 -6.15 -7.90 -15.70
N THR A 137 -4.88 -8.10 -16.07
CA THR A 137 -4.47 -8.39 -17.45
C THR A 137 -4.41 -9.89 -17.75
N HIS A 138 -4.20 -10.73 -16.74
CA HIS A 138 -4.03 -12.18 -16.90
C HIS A 138 -5.10 -12.98 -16.15
N GLY A 139 -6.05 -12.31 -15.49
CA GLY A 139 -7.14 -12.98 -14.77
C GLY A 139 -6.69 -13.79 -13.54
N ALA A 140 -5.51 -13.50 -12.99
CA ALA A 140 -5.05 -14.12 -11.75
C ALA A 140 -5.98 -13.78 -10.60
N LYS A 141 -6.25 -14.74 -9.70
CA LYS A 141 -7.26 -14.63 -8.65
C LYS A 141 -6.64 -14.66 -7.26
N LEU A 142 -7.27 -13.92 -6.36
CA LEU A 142 -6.99 -13.94 -4.93
C LEU A 142 -8.35 -13.91 -4.18
N PRO A 143 -8.79 -15.03 -3.56
CA PRO A 143 -8.12 -16.34 -3.48
C PRO A 143 -8.12 -17.13 -4.79
N ILE A 144 -7.19 -18.09 -4.93
CA ILE A 144 -7.00 -18.89 -6.15
C ILE A 144 -8.26 -19.66 -6.55
N ASP A 145 -8.96 -20.20 -5.58
CA ASP A 145 -10.21 -20.97 -5.77
C ASP A 145 -11.46 -20.09 -5.85
N GLY A 146 -11.28 -18.76 -5.78
CA GLY A 146 -12.36 -17.79 -5.85
C GLY A 146 -12.95 -17.63 -7.25
N PRO A 147 -14.12 -16.98 -7.38
CA PRO A 147 -14.70 -16.65 -8.67
C PRO A 147 -13.80 -15.66 -9.43
N GLN A 148 -14.05 -15.53 -10.74
CA GLN A 148 -13.41 -14.46 -11.52
C GLN A 148 -13.78 -13.09 -10.96
N VAL A 149 -12.78 -12.26 -10.79
CA VAL A 149 -12.97 -10.90 -10.27
C VAL A 149 -13.60 -10.03 -11.36
N PRO A 150 -14.79 -9.44 -11.12
CA PRO A 150 -15.42 -8.56 -12.09
C PRO A 150 -14.55 -7.34 -12.43
N ILE A 151 -14.63 -6.87 -13.66
CA ILE A 151 -13.83 -5.72 -14.13
C ILE A 151 -14.00 -4.46 -13.24
N ASN A 152 -15.22 -4.21 -12.76
CA ASN A 152 -15.50 -3.08 -11.87
C ASN A 152 -14.72 -3.14 -10.57
N PHE A 153 -14.47 -4.34 -10.04
CA PHE A 153 -13.69 -4.51 -8.82
C PHE A 153 -12.20 -4.13 -9.02
N HIS A 154 -11.66 -4.37 -10.21
CA HIS A 154 -10.30 -3.92 -10.54
C HIS A 154 -10.19 -2.39 -10.57
N PHE A 155 -11.22 -1.67 -11.06
CA PHE A 155 -11.24 -0.21 -10.98
C PHE A 155 -11.32 0.30 -9.53
N ILE A 156 -12.11 -0.35 -8.67
CA ILE A 156 -12.15 -0.04 -7.24
C ILE A 156 -10.76 -0.24 -6.60
N ARG A 157 -10.08 -1.35 -6.91
CA ARG A 157 -8.71 -1.61 -6.42
C ARG A 157 -7.71 -0.53 -6.86
N LEU A 158 -7.78 -0.11 -8.12
CA LEU A 158 -6.93 0.98 -8.64
C LEU A 158 -7.23 2.31 -7.94
N ALA A 159 -8.49 2.62 -7.68
CA ALA A 159 -8.89 3.82 -6.93
C ALA A 159 -8.36 3.78 -5.48
N ILE A 160 -8.51 2.63 -4.80
CA ILE A 160 -7.94 2.41 -3.46
C ILE A 160 -6.42 2.57 -3.50
N GLN A 161 -5.74 2.08 -4.53
CA GLN A 161 -4.29 2.22 -4.66
C GLN A 161 -3.85 3.68 -4.84
N CYS A 162 -4.59 4.49 -5.63
CA CYS A 162 -4.35 5.93 -5.71
C CYS A 162 -4.51 6.61 -4.34
N LEU A 163 -5.54 6.21 -3.57
CA LEU A 163 -5.78 6.71 -2.22
C LEU A 163 -4.61 6.36 -1.29
N LEU A 164 -4.17 5.09 -1.27
CA LEU A 164 -3.03 4.64 -0.45
C LEU A 164 -1.74 5.39 -0.80
N PHE A 165 -1.44 5.58 -2.10
CA PHE A 165 -0.29 6.37 -2.52
C PHE A 165 -0.36 7.80 -1.98
N SER A 166 -1.52 8.44 -2.08
CA SER A 166 -1.72 9.80 -1.59
C SER A 166 -1.55 9.88 -0.08
N MET A 167 -2.14 8.95 0.66
CA MET A 167 -2.07 8.90 2.13
C MET A 167 -0.65 8.65 2.63
N PHE A 168 0.03 7.62 2.12
CA PHE A 168 1.41 7.34 2.53
C PHE A 168 2.38 8.45 2.15
N TYR A 169 2.22 9.04 0.95
CA TYR A 169 3.02 10.18 0.56
C TYR A 169 2.82 11.35 1.54
N LYS A 170 1.59 11.69 1.88
CA LYS A 170 1.31 12.78 2.82
C LYS A 170 1.94 12.53 4.20
N ILE A 171 1.78 11.33 4.76
CA ILE A 171 2.37 10.98 6.05
C ILE A 171 3.91 11.02 5.97
N SER A 172 4.50 10.55 4.88
CA SER A 172 5.96 10.49 4.74
C SER A 172 6.64 11.86 4.72
N ILE A 173 5.90 12.94 4.42
CA ILE A 173 6.41 14.31 4.35
C ILE A 173 5.89 15.21 5.49
N MET A 174 5.11 14.67 6.45
CA MET A 174 4.72 15.37 7.67
C MET A 174 5.92 15.58 8.59
#